data_8cecf8a779d54509df9006a2954f8af1
#
_entry.id   8cecf8a779d54509df9006a2954f8af1
#
_cell.length_a   1.000
_cell.length_b   1.000
_cell.length_c   1.000
_cell.angle_alpha   90.00
_cell.angle_beta   90.00
_cell.angle_gamma   90.00
#
_symmetry.space_group_name_H-M   'P 1'
#
loop_
_entity.id
_entity.type
_entity.pdbx_description
1 polymer ?
#
loop_
_entity_poly.entity_id
_entity_poly.type
_entity_poly.pdbx_seq_one_letter_code
_entity_poly.pdbx_strand_id
1 'polypeptide(L)'
;GATMDYAPGYLAWPIQQNHPTLDAYLSKETYADGYYMNKPKFMVSMLKEWYGDNATAENNYCYDLLPKRSLKHNDSTIPTFHYMAENQIKGYLVWGMNPAHSEPNTKYCREVLGKLDWMIVADWFATETATFWKAPGMKPEEIQTTVYMLPAALIYEKEGSIANSGRWLQWRQKAVEPAGQAKSDFEIMSRLFHRIAQLYRQEGGVNPDQITKVNWDYRNPQGQLDIKAVAHAINGYSTKTGKLLKGYGELTADGDTACGMWIYGGYFNNENEKWDAMAQPCTRRSLADPSGLGLYSEFSFSWPANRRILYNRASADMNGKPWNPNKMLVEWDGSRWINNDVGDFVETRVEDGKVVPVPPNNKAFFMTWEQDARLFSYPMKDGPLPEHYEPYESPTKNVMNGRQDSPMVQFTKWKESVKRGNSEEFPIVATSYSVCEHWQSGTQTRNIPWLVEIMPRPFVEISEELAKEKGIKNGDEIRVWNNRGSIKAFAMVTVRYQPLEINGKKTHTIGLIHHWSWASAYATGDTMNDLSPNVGDPNSYIPEYKAFLVNVEKAK
;
A
#
# COMPACT_ATOMS: atom_id res chain seq x y z
N GLY A 1 -1.03 -1.27 -0.02
CA GLY A 1 -0.65 -0.82 -1.30
C GLY A 1 0.58 -1.51 -1.84
N ALA A 2 1.63 -0.76 -2.07
CA ALA A 2 2.83 -1.23 -2.77
C ALA A 2 3.51 -2.46 -2.16
N THR A 3 3.35 -2.70 -0.87
CA THR A 3 3.88 -3.89 -0.20
C THR A 3 3.18 -5.20 -0.59
N MET A 4 1.99 -5.13 -1.14
CA MET A 4 1.24 -6.33 -1.55
C MET A 4 1.80 -6.95 -2.82
N ASP A 5 2.36 -6.16 -3.72
CA ASP A 5 2.91 -6.62 -5.00
C ASP A 5 4.20 -7.43 -4.83
N TYR A 6 4.89 -7.25 -3.71
CA TYR A 6 6.17 -7.88 -3.41
C TYR A 6 6.09 -9.00 -2.39
N ALA A 7 4.97 -9.14 -1.71
CA ALA A 7 4.78 -10.23 -0.78
C ALA A 7 4.44 -11.52 -1.56
N PRO A 8 5.34 -12.50 -1.62
CA PRO A 8 5.09 -13.73 -2.37
C PRO A 8 3.84 -14.47 -1.92
N GLY A 9 3.26 -14.04 -0.80
CA GLY A 9 2.06 -14.58 -0.23
C GLY A 9 0.74 -14.18 -0.86
N TYR A 10 0.74 -13.08 -1.57
CA TYR A 10 -0.50 -12.50 -2.07
C TYR A 10 -0.75 -12.80 -3.55
N LEU A 11 -0.15 -13.85 -4.10
CA LEU A 11 -0.21 -14.14 -5.52
C LEU A 11 0.32 -12.96 -6.34
N ALA A 12 1.50 -12.47 -5.96
CA ALA A 12 2.20 -11.46 -6.73
C ALA A 12 2.27 -11.87 -8.21
N TRP A 13 2.17 -10.88 -9.07
CA TRP A 13 2.27 -11.08 -10.51
C TRP A 13 3.53 -11.87 -10.85
N PRO A 14 3.45 -12.97 -11.57
CA PRO A 14 4.62 -13.75 -11.92
C PRO A 14 5.62 -12.92 -12.74
N ILE A 15 6.91 -13.11 -12.47
CA ILE A 15 7.97 -12.50 -13.25
C ILE A 15 8.17 -13.34 -14.51
N GLN A 16 7.91 -12.76 -15.67
CA GLN A 16 7.88 -13.49 -16.95
C GLN A 16 9.14 -14.31 -17.25
N GLN A 17 10.32 -13.75 -16.91
CA GLN A 17 11.59 -14.44 -17.14
C GLN A 17 11.80 -15.67 -16.25
N ASN A 18 11.18 -15.68 -15.06
CA ASN A 18 11.28 -16.78 -14.10
C ASN A 18 10.11 -17.75 -14.20
N HIS A 19 8.96 -17.28 -14.68
CA HIS A 19 7.69 -17.99 -14.67
C HIS A 19 6.95 -17.85 -16.01
N PRO A 20 7.51 -18.37 -17.10
CA PRO A 20 6.90 -18.25 -18.43
C PRO A 20 5.61 -19.06 -18.55
N THR A 21 5.45 -20.14 -17.77
CA THR A 21 4.27 -21.02 -17.76
C THR A 21 3.72 -21.19 -16.36
N LEU A 22 2.47 -21.65 -16.25
CA LEU A 22 1.85 -21.98 -14.95
C LEU A 22 2.69 -23.02 -14.18
N ASP A 23 3.13 -24.07 -14.85
CA ASP A 23 3.97 -25.11 -14.23
C ASP A 23 5.29 -24.55 -13.71
N ALA A 24 5.94 -23.67 -14.48
CA ALA A 24 7.16 -23.01 -14.05
C ALA A 24 6.92 -22.12 -12.82
N TYR A 25 5.79 -21.43 -12.75
CA TYR A 25 5.38 -20.67 -11.59
C TYR A 25 5.14 -21.58 -10.39
N LEU A 26 4.30 -22.57 -10.51
CA LEU A 26 3.92 -23.46 -9.42
C LEU A 26 5.10 -24.28 -8.89
N SER A 27 6.00 -24.72 -9.76
CA SER A 27 7.20 -25.46 -9.33
C SER A 27 8.18 -24.65 -8.47
N LYS A 28 8.21 -23.33 -8.65
CA LYS A 28 9.09 -22.44 -7.88
C LYS A 28 8.43 -21.80 -6.68
N GLU A 29 7.14 -21.49 -6.79
CA GLU A 29 6.42 -20.69 -5.79
C GLU A 29 5.58 -21.54 -4.85
N THR A 30 5.50 -22.86 -5.04
CA THR A 30 4.89 -23.80 -4.10
C THR A 30 5.96 -24.28 -3.13
N TYR A 31 5.80 -23.94 -1.87
CA TYR A 31 6.75 -24.33 -0.83
C TYR A 31 6.26 -25.57 -0.08
N ALA A 32 7.19 -26.23 0.58
CA ALA A 32 6.88 -27.43 1.36
C ALA A 32 6.13 -27.13 2.68
N ASP A 33 6.15 -25.89 3.12
CA ASP A 33 5.61 -25.46 4.41
C ASP A 33 4.89 -24.11 4.33
N GLY A 34 4.06 -23.84 5.33
CA GLY A 34 3.32 -22.60 5.44
C GLY A 34 2.15 -22.49 4.47
N TYR A 35 1.61 -21.29 4.28
CA TYR A 35 0.46 -21.05 3.38
C TYR A 35 0.71 -21.48 1.95
N TYR A 36 1.95 -21.34 1.51
CA TYR A 36 2.31 -21.49 0.10
C TYR A 36 2.40 -22.92 -0.36
N MET A 37 2.22 -23.89 0.54
CA MET A 37 1.91 -25.28 0.18
C MET A 37 0.65 -25.37 -0.68
N ASN A 38 -0.29 -24.47 -0.46
CA ASN A 38 -1.57 -24.40 -1.18
C ASN A 38 -1.54 -23.48 -2.41
N LYS A 39 -0.36 -23.01 -2.85
CA LYS A 39 -0.22 -22.08 -3.97
C LYS A 39 -0.91 -22.56 -5.26
N PRO A 40 -0.89 -23.86 -5.64
CA PRO A 40 -1.64 -24.34 -6.81
C PRO A 40 -3.13 -24.04 -6.71
N LYS A 41 -3.74 -24.28 -5.56
CA LYS A 41 -5.17 -24.01 -5.31
C LYS A 41 -5.48 -22.52 -5.40
N PHE A 42 -4.61 -21.69 -4.83
CA PHE A 42 -4.77 -20.24 -4.83
C PHE A 42 -4.68 -19.67 -6.23
N MET A 43 -3.68 -20.10 -7.00
CA MET A 43 -3.46 -19.59 -8.36
C MET A 43 -4.55 -20.03 -9.31
N VAL A 44 -4.89 -21.33 -9.34
CA VAL A 44 -5.94 -21.84 -10.23
C VAL A 44 -7.29 -21.22 -9.91
N SER A 45 -7.65 -21.10 -8.63
CA SER A 45 -8.93 -20.48 -8.25
C SER A 45 -8.98 -18.99 -8.60
N MET A 46 -7.85 -18.25 -8.51
CA MET A 46 -7.76 -16.86 -8.95
C MET A 46 -7.96 -16.75 -10.47
N LEU A 47 -7.30 -17.59 -11.24
CA LEU A 47 -7.45 -17.61 -12.70
C LEU A 47 -8.87 -17.96 -13.12
N LYS A 48 -9.52 -18.90 -12.43
CA LYS A 48 -10.94 -19.22 -12.63
C LYS A 48 -11.85 -18.04 -12.35
N GLU A 49 -11.59 -17.28 -11.30
CA GLU A 49 -12.36 -16.06 -11.01
C GLU A 49 -12.16 -14.99 -12.10
N TRP A 50 -10.91 -14.78 -12.52
CA TRP A 50 -10.59 -13.72 -13.46
C TRP A 50 -11.02 -13.99 -14.89
N TYR A 51 -10.99 -15.24 -15.32
CA TYR A 51 -11.27 -15.62 -16.71
C TYR A 51 -12.52 -16.49 -16.88
N GLY A 52 -13.18 -16.88 -15.80
CA GLY A 52 -14.44 -17.63 -15.80
C GLY A 52 -14.34 -18.93 -16.64
N ASP A 53 -15.29 -19.08 -17.55
CA ASP A 53 -15.36 -20.25 -18.44
C ASP A 53 -14.22 -20.30 -19.48
N ASN A 54 -13.54 -19.17 -19.73
CA ASN A 54 -12.36 -19.16 -20.58
C ASN A 54 -11.18 -19.91 -19.96
N ALA A 55 -11.11 -19.99 -18.63
CA ALA A 55 -10.03 -20.66 -17.90
C ALA A 55 -10.31 -22.17 -17.80
N THR A 56 -9.57 -22.96 -18.56
CA THR A 56 -9.66 -24.44 -18.56
C THR A 56 -8.30 -25.08 -18.33
N ALA A 57 -8.26 -26.34 -17.94
CA ALA A 57 -7.00 -27.07 -17.74
C ALA A 57 -6.16 -27.12 -19.02
N GLU A 58 -6.83 -27.26 -20.19
CA GLU A 58 -6.18 -27.36 -21.50
C GLU A 58 -5.41 -26.10 -21.90
N ASN A 59 -5.83 -24.93 -21.40
CA ASN A 59 -5.16 -23.66 -21.66
C ASN A 59 -4.43 -23.11 -20.44
N ASN A 60 -4.08 -23.97 -19.48
CA ASN A 60 -3.41 -23.57 -18.22
C ASN A 60 -4.17 -22.47 -17.47
N TYR A 61 -5.50 -22.54 -17.48
CA TYR A 61 -6.40 -21.58 -16.85
C TYR A 61 -6.18 -20.13 -17.29
N CYS A 62 -5.80 -19.92 -18.55
CA CYS A 62 -5.47 -18.59 -19.09
C CYS A 62 -4.26 -17.91 -18.43
N TYR A 63 -3.35 -18.67 -17.83
CA TYR A 63 -2.14 -18.10 -17.19
C TYR A 63 -1.34 -17.19 -18.13
N ASP A 64 -1.29 -17.52 -19.42
CA ASP A 64 -0.56 -16.73 -20.41
C ASP A 64 -1.14 -15.32 -20.62
N LEU A 65 -2.43 -15.13 -20.32
CA LEU A 65 -3.10 -13.84 -20.41
C LEU A 65 -2.85 -12.97 -19.17
N LEU A 66 -2.39 -13.57 -18.07
CA LEU A 66 -2.08 -12.83 -16.86
C LEU A 66 -0.93 -11.84 -17.10
N PRO A 67 -1.06 -10.58 -16.68
CA PRO A 67 0.05 -9.62 -16.73
C PRO A 67 1.26 -10.16 -15.97
N LYS A 68 2.44 -10.02 -16.55
CA LYS A 68 3.69 -10.51 -15.98
C LYS A 68 4.69 -9.37 -15.83
N ARG A 69 5.32 -9.29 -14.67
CA ARG A 69 6.34 -8.30 -14.38
C ARG A 69 7.62 -8.59 -15.14
N SER A 70 8.32 -7.53 -15.50
CA SER A 70 9.67 -7.62 -16.04
C SER A 70 10.71 -7.33 -14.96
N LEU A 71 11.81 -8.08 -14.93
CA LEU A 71 12.96 -7.75 -14.07
C LEU A 71 13.71 -6.48 -14.53
N LYS A 72 13.41 -5.98 -15.73
CA LYS A 72 14.07 -4.79 -16.29
C LYS A 72 13.55 -3.48 -15.69
N HIS A 73 12.38 -3.48 -15.09
CA HIS A 73 11.75 -2.30 -14.52
C HIS A 73 11.63 -2.42 -13.00
N ASN A 74 11.81 -1.30 -12.34
CA ASN A 74 11.51 -1.13 -10.94
C ASN A 74 10.22 -0.33 -10.82
N ASP A 75 9.16 -0.98 -10.38
CA ASP A 75 7.80 -0.42 -10.33
C ASP A 75 7.54 0.42 -9.07
N SER A 76 8.60 0.77 -8.30
CA SER A 76 8.50 1.64 -7.14
C SER A 76 8.22 3.08 -7.55
N THR A 77 7.71 3.89 -6.65
CA THR A 77 7.23 5.24 -6.93
C THR A 77 8.31 6.15 -7.54
N ILE A 78 9.49 6.24 -6.92
CA ILE A 78 10.57 7.13 -7.42
C ILE A 78 11.01 6.74 -8.83
N PRO A 79 11.36 5.47 -9.13
CA PRO A 79 11.64 5.05 -10.50
C PRO A 79 10.50 5.30 -11.49
N THR A 80 9.24 5.16 -11.07
CA THR A 80 8.08 5.42 -11.92
C THR A 80 8.07 6.87 -12.44
N PHE A 81 8.34 7.86 -11.60
CA PHE A 81 8.47 9.25 -12.05
C PHE A 81 9.66 9.45 -13.00
N HIS A 82 10.75 8.74 -12.79
CA HIS A 82 11.87 8.81 -13.73
C HIS A 82 11.54 8.20 -15.09
N TYR A 83 10.79 7.09 -15.12
CA TYR A 83 10.31 6.50 -16.39
C TYR A 83 9.30 7.43 -17.11
N MET A 84 8.47 8.15 -16.38
CA MET A 84 7.63 9.23 -16.95
C MET A 84 8.51 10.33 -17.56
N ALA A 85 9.56 10.78 -16.84
CA ALA A 85 10.49 11.79 -17.34
C ALA A 85 11.22 11.36 -18.62
N GLU A 86 11.50 10.06 -18.76
CA GLU A 86 12.10 9.42 -19.94
C GLU A 86 11.07 9.08 -21.05
N ASN A 87 9.81 9.47 -20.87
CA ASN A 87 8.72 9.21 -21.83
C ASN A 87 8.43 7.71 -22.07
N GLN A 88 8.77 6.86 -21.09
CA GLN A 88 8.45 5.43 -21.13
C GLN A 88 7.03 5.15 -20.63
N ILE A 89 6.50 6.01 -19.77
CA ILE A 89 5.12 5.98 -19.29
C ILE A 89 4.38 7.18 -19.90
N LYS A 90 3.29 6.90 -20.61
CA LYS A 90 2.51 7.88 -21.37
C LYS A 90 1.25 8.33 -20.64
N GLY A 91 0.65 7.45 -19.87
CA GLY A 91 -0.59 7.69 -19.15
C GLY A 91 -0.48 7.28 -17.69
N TYR A 92 -1.22 7.96 -16.82
CA TYR A 92 -1.20 7.70 -15.40
C TYR A 92 -2.60 7.69 -14.80
N LEU A 93 -2.92 6.59 -14.09
CA LEU A 93 -4.14 6.44 -13.32
C LEU A 93 -3.83 6.67 -11.84
N VAL A 94 -4.41 7.70 -11.24
CA VAL A 94 -4.20 8.09 -9.85
C VAL A 94 -5.48 7.88 -9.07
N TRP A 95 -5.45 7.00 -8.09
CA TRP A 95 -6.60 6.62 -7.28
C TRP A 95 -6.29 6.79 -5.79
N GLY A 96 -6.95 7.75 -5.13
CA GLY A 96 -6.79 8.00 -3.70
C GLY A 96 -5.35 8.31 -3.28
N MET A 97 -4.55 8.87 -4.18
CA MET A 97 -3.16 9.31 -3.95
C MET A 97 -2.97 10.75 -4.40
N ASN A 98 -1.99 11.42 -3.79
CA ASN A 98 -1.71 12.81 -4.12
C ASN A 98 -0.20 13.05 -4.40
N PRO A 99 0.36 12.40 -5.44
CA PRO A 99 1.81 12.42 -5.70
C PRO A 99 2.38 13.82 -5.94
N ALA A 100 1.63 14.76 -6.52
CA ALA A 100 2.09 16.14 -6.71
C ALA A 100 2.34 16.90 -5.38
N HIS A 101 1.97 16.29 -4.24
CA HIS A 101 2.22 16.80 -2.90
C HIS A 101 2.99 15.81 -2.01
N SER A 102 2.68 14.51 -2.10
CA SER A 102 3.19 13.51 -1.18
C SER A 102 4.54 12.92 -1.58
N GLU A 103 4.91 12.97 -2.85
CA GLU A 103 6.19 12.42 -3.30
C GLU A 103 7.37 13.30 -2.89
N PRO A 104 8.58 12.72 -2.73
CA PRO A 104 9.77 13.52 -2.50
C PRO A 104 10.14 14.33 -3.74
N ASN A 105 10.74 15.50 -3.55
CA ASN A 105 11.06 16.43 -4.63
C ASN A 105 9.82 16.71 -5.53
N THR A 106 8.75 17.16 -4.89
CA THR A 106 7.44 17.33 -5.56
C THR A 106 7.50 18.31 -6.72
N LYS A 107 8.41 19.24 -6.72
CA LYS A 107 8.65 20.12 -7.88
C LYS A 107 9.02 19.30 -9.12
N TYR A 108 9.97 18.39 -8.99
CA TYR A 108 10.33 17.45 -10.07
C TYR A 108 9.13 16.57 -10.48
N CYS A 109 8.37 16.06 -9.51
CA CYS A 109 7.19 15.26 -9.81
C CYS A 109 6.17 16.04 -10.65
N ARG A 110 5.87 17.30 -10.29
CA ARG A 110 4.95 18.16 -11.07
C ARG A 110 5.45 18.44 -12.48
N GLU A 111 6.74 18.73 -12.63
CA GLU A 111 7.37 18.92 -13.95
C GLU A 111 7.22 17.67 -14.84
N VAL A 112 7.37 16.48 -14.23
CA VAL A 112 7.25 15.20 -14.91
C VAL A 112 5.80 14.87 -15.27
N LEU A 113 4.85 15.12 -14.37
CA LEU A 113 3.42 14.95 -14.66
C LEU A 113 2.97 15.79 -15.87
N GLY A 114 3.60 16.95 -16.09
CA GLY A 114 3.33 17.81 -17.26
C GLY A 114 3.76 17.23 -18.60
N LYS A 115 4.47 16.11 -18.64
CA LYS A 115 4.98 15.45 -19.86
C LYS A 115 4.17 14.25 -20.32
N LEU A 116 3.16 13.84 -19.55
CA LEU A 116 2.29 12.72 -19.90
C LEU A 116 1.35 13.09 -21.05
N ASP A 117 0.90 12.10 -21.79
CA ASP A 117 -0.15 12.31 -22.78
C ASP A 117 -1.50 12.55 -22.09
N TRP A 118 -1.76 11.79 -21.01
CA TRP A 118 -2.98 11.92 -20.23
C TRP A 118 -2.78 11.46 -18.78
N MET A 119 -3.64 11.98 -17.90
CA MET A 119 -3.75 11.53 -16.51
C MET A 119 -5.21 11.46 -16.08
N ILE A 120 -5.61 10.37 -15.42
CA ILE A 120 -6.92 10.24 -14.79
C ILE A 120 -6.73 10.27 -13.29
N VAL A 121 -7.42 11.19 -12.59
CA VAL A 121 -7.39 11.31 -11.13
C VAL A 121 -8.77 11.05 -10.58
N ALA A 122 -8.94 10.01 -9.78
CA ALA A 122 -10.16 9.75 -9.03
C ALA A 122 -9.93 10.06 -7.55
N ASP A 123 -10.59 11.11 -7.06
CA ASP A 123 -10.44 11.54 -5.67
C ASP A 123 -11.69 12.31 -5.21
N TRP A 124 -11.78 12.55 -3.91
CA TRP A 124 -12.88 13.27 -3.27
C TRP A 124 -12.85 14.77 -3.54
N PHE A 125 -11.66 15.31 -3.69
CA PHE A 125 -11.41 16.73 -3.94
C PHE A 125 -10.52 16.92 -5.17
N ALA A 126 -10.51 18.13 -5.70
CA ALA A 126 -9.53 18.54 -6.71
C ALA A 126 -8.17 18.72 -6.02
N THR A 127 -7.47 17.60 -5.83
CA THR A 127 -6.19 17.51 -5.16
C THR A 127 -5.09 18.27 -5.91
N GLU A 128 -3.93 18.42 -5.27
CA GLU A 128 -2.72 18.95 -5.91
C GLU A 128 -2.38 18.17 -7.19
N THR A 129 -2.55 16.86 -7.17
CA THR A 129 -2.32 16.04 -8.37
C THR A 129 -3.34 16.33 -9.46
N ALA A 130 -4.62 16.44 -9.09
CA ALA A 130 -5.67 16.77 -10.06
C ALA A 130 -5.55 18.18 -10.64
N THR A 131 -4.81 19.05 -9.97
CA THR A 131 -4.65 20.47 -10.35
C THR A 131 -3.19 20.91 -10.41
N PHE A 132 -2.28 20.00 -10.70
CA PHE A 132 -0.83 20.26 -10.61
C PHE A 132 -0.35 21.44 -11.47
N TRP A 133 -1.04 21.73 -12.57
CA TRP A 133 -0.74 22.89 -13.44
C TRP A 133 -1.00 24.25 -12.77
N LYS A 134 -1.75 24.28 -11.66
CA LYS A 134 -2.00 25.47 -10.86
C LYS A 134 -0.94 25.70 -9.77
N ALA A 135 0.02 24.80 -9.63
CA ALA A 135 1.06 24.92 -8.62
C ALA A 135 1.91 26.19 -8.88
N PRO A 136 2.40 26.86 -7.81
CA PRO A 136 3.28 27.99 -7.96
C PRO A 136 4.48 27.68 -8.87
N GLY A 137 4.73 28.55 -9.85
CA GLY A 137 5.83 28.40 -10.81
C GLY A 137 5.58 27.48 -12.00
N MET A 138 4.44 26.79 -12.05
CA MET A 138 4.03 26.05 -13.24
C MET A 138 3.48 27.00 -14.32
N LYS A 139 3.67 26.62 -15.57
CA LYS A 139 3.19 27.37 -16.74
C LYS A 139 2.22 26.47 -17.51
N PRO A 140 0.91 26.65 -17.34
CA PRO A 140 -0.10 25.78 -17.94
C PRO A 140 0.04 25.63 -19.46
N GLU A 141 0.51 26.68 -20.14
CA GLU A 141 0.73 26.70 -21.58
C GLU A 141 1.87 25.79 -22.07
N GLU A 142 2.76 25.39 -21.17
CA GLU A 142 3.86 24.47 -21.47
C GLU A 142 3.50 23.00 -21.14
N ILE A 143 2.32 22.75 -20.56
CA ILE A 143 1.88 21.42 -20.11
C ILE A 143 1.10 20.73 -21.23
N GLN A 144 1.56 19.55 -21.64
CA GLN A 144 0.88 18.76 -22.68
C GLN A 144 -0.17 17.79 -22.12
N THR A 145 -0.11 17.47 -20.83
CA THR A 145 -0.94 16.44 -20.19
C THR A 145 -2.41 16.83 -20.14
N THR A 146 -3.28 16.02 -20.73
CA THR A 146 -4.72 16.13 -20.51
C THR A 146 -5.10 15.46 -19.19
N VAL A 147 -5.72 16.21 -18.28
CA VAL A 147 -6.15 15.69 -16.97
C VAL A 147 -7.66 15.47 -16.93
N TYR A 148 -8.06 14.26 -16.59
CA TYR A 148 -9.47 13.89 -16.36
C TYR A 148 -9.68 13.73 -14.86
N MET A 149 -10.45 14.62 -14.24
CA MET A 149 -10.85 14.50 -12.83
C MET A 149 -12.16 13.75 -12.74
N LEU A 150 -12.14 12.61 -12.04
CA LEU A 150 -13.33 11.80 -11.76
C LEU A 150 -13.70 11.95 -10.29
N PRO A 151 -14.87 12.53 -9.96
CA PRO A 151 -15.27 12.69 -8.57
C PRO A 151 -15.60 11.34 -7.96
N ALA A 152 -14.88 10.96 -6.91
CA ALA A 152 -15.06 9.73 -6.17
C ALA A 152 -15.97 9.96 -4.94
N ALA A 153 -16.78 8.96 -4.63
CA ALA A 153 -17.63 8.97 -3.45
C ALA A 153 -16.82 8.88 -2.16
N LEU A 154 -17.26 9.59 -1.14
CA LEU A 154 -16.70 9.52 0.21
C LEU A 154 -16.96 8.13 0.83
N ILE A 155 -16.25 7.85 1.92
CA ILE A 155 -16.28 6.53 2.56
C ILE A 155 -17.68 6.11 3.06
N TYR A 156 -18.50 7.03 3.48
CA TYR A 156 -19.88 6.79 3.94
C TYR A 156 -20.93 6.95 2.82
N GLU A 157 -20.51 7.35 1.63
CA GLU A 157 -21.33 7.44 0.42
C GLU A 157 -21.26 6.18 -0.45
N LYS A 158 -20.52 5.18 -0.01
CA LYS A 158 -20.34 3.91 -0.73
C LYS A 158 -20.32 2.72 0.22
N GLU A 159 -20.74 1.57 -0.28
CA GLU A 159 -20.66 0.29 0.40
C GLU A 159 -19.40 -0.45 0.00
N GLY A 160 -18.89 -1.31 0.88
CA GLY A 160 -17.75 -2.17 0.61
C GLY A 160 -16.92 -2.51 1.84
N SER A 161 -15.86 -3.27 1.64
CA SER A 161 -15.00 -3.72 2.72
C SER A 161 -13.75 -2.84 2.86
N ILE A 162 -13.26 -2.74 4.09
CA ILE A 162 -11.98 -2.15 4.43
C ILE A 162 -11.15 -3.18 5.17
N ALA A 163 -9.92 -3.37 4.69
CA ALA A 163 -8.92 -4.19 5.36
C ALA A 163 -7.69 -3.35 5.72
N ASN A 164 -6.90 -3.80 6.69
CA ASN A 164 -5.68 -3.15 7.09
C ASN A 164 -4.58 -4.15 7.50
N SER A 165 -3.40 -3.64 7.84
CA SER A 165 -2.26 -4.45 8.29
C SER A 165 -2.50 -5.20 9.61
N GLY A 166 -3.55 -4.86 10.36
CA GLY A 166 -4.03 -5.63 11.51
C GLY A 166 -4.71 -6.94 11.14
N ARG A 167 -4.79 -7.25 9.86
CA ARG A 167 -5.33 -8.51 9.32
C ARG A 167 -6.80 -8.72 9.60
N TRP A 168 -7.53 -7.65 9.66
CA TRP A 168 -8.97 -7.66 9.82
C TRP A 168 -9.65 -7.02 8.61
N LEU A 169 -10.92 -7.35 8.42
CA LEU A 169 -11.79 -6.83 7.39
C LEU A 169 -13.09 -6.38 8.03
N GLN A 170 -13.53 -5.21 7.68
CA GLN A 170 -14.80 -4.66 8.12
C GLN A 170 -15.65 -4.31 6.89
N TRP A 171 -16.91 -4.71 6.89
CA TRP A 171 -17.88 -4.25 5.92
C TRP A 171 -18.46 -2.92 6.36
N ARG A 172 -18.65 -2.01 5.42
CA ARG A 172 -19.30 -0.73 5.63
C ARG A 172 -20.47 -0.59 4.69
N GLN A 173 -21.62 -0.28 5.25
CA GLN A 173 -22.81 0.04 4.49
C GLN A 173 -22.79 1.50 4.08
N LYS A 174 -23.40 1.79 2.93
CA LYS A 174 -23.62 3.16 2.48
C LYS A 174 -24.63 3.86 3.41
N ALA A 175 -24.25 5.00 3.96
CA ALA A 175 -25.10 5.79 4.86
C ALA A 175 -25.88 6.87 4.12
N VAL A 176 -25.30 7.46 3.07
CA VAL A 176 -25.91 8.53 2.27
C VAL A 176 -25.55 8.35 0.80
N GLU A 177 -26.33 8.96 -0.10
CA GLU A 177 -26.01 8.95 -1.54
C GLU A 177 -24.83 9.88 -1.84
N PRO A 178 -24.00 9.53 -2.83
CA PRO A 178 -22.89 10.37 -3.28
C PRO A 178 -23.38 11.74 -3.76
N ALA A 179 -22.61 12.77 -3.44
CA ALA A 179 -22.93 14.13 -3.85
C ALA A 179 -22.70 14.34 -5.36
N GLY A 180 -23.59 15.06 -6.03
CA GLY A 180 -23.43 15.49 -7.41
C GLY A 180 -23.21 14.33 -8.39
N GLN A 181 -22.07 14.34 -9.09
CA GLN A 181 -21.70 13.29 -10.05
C GLN A 181 -20.76 12.24 -9.48
N ALA A 182 -20.44 12.31 -8.20
CA ALA A 182 -19.54 11.37 -7.55
C ALA A 182 -20.02 9.92 -7.65
N LYS A 183 -19.09 9.00 -7.89
CA LYS A 183 -19.33 7.57 -8.00
C LYS A 183 -18.39 6.81 -7.08
N SER A 184 -18.80 5.63 -6.64
CA SER A 184 -17.87 4.74 -5.95
C SER A 184 -16.71 4.35 -6.87
N ASP A 185 -15.53 4.10 -6.28
CA ASP A 185 -14.36 3.63 -7.02
C ASP A 185 -14.71 2.38 -7.85
N PHE A 186 -15.48 1.48 -7.27
CA PHE A 186 -15.99 0.29 -7.93
C PHE A 186 -16.79 0.62 -9.20
N GLU A 187 -17.72 1.57 -9.13
CA GLU A 187 -18.53 1.96 -10.28
C GLU A 187 -17.68 2.63 -11.35
N ILE A 188 -16.76 3.53 -10.96
CA ILE A 188 -15.84 4.19 -11.90
C ILE A 188 -15.00 3.15 -12.64
N MET A 189 -14.34 2.25 -11.90
CA MET A 189 -13.47 1.22 -12.49
C MET A 189 -14.25 0.25 -13.37
N SER A 190 -15.43 -0.20 -12.95
CA SER A 190 -16.26 -1.11 -13.73
C SER A 190 -16.71 -0.48 -15.05
N ARG A 191 -17.16 0.78 -15.01
CA ARG A 191 -17.56 1.52 -16.22
C ARG A 191 -16.39 1.71 -17.21
N LEU A 192 -15.21 2.08 -16.69
CA LEU A 192 -13.99 2.21 -17.50
C LEU A 192 -13.62 0.87 -18.13
N PHE A 193 -13.56 -0.19 -17.33
CA PHE A 193 -13.22 -1.54 -17.82
C PHE A 193 -14.20 -2.00 -18.91
N HIS A 194 -15.51 -1.92 -18.66
CA HIS A 194 -16.52 -2.34 -19.65
C HIS A 194 -16.41 -1.56 -20.95
N ARG A 195 -16.15 -0.24 -20.86
CA ARG A 195 -15.99 0.58 -22.08
C ARG A 195 -14.72 0.22 -22.85
N ILE A 196 -13.61 0.02 -22.15
CA ILE A 196 -12.35 -0.43 -22.75
C ILE A 196 -12.54 -1.80 -23.40
N ALA A 197 -13.12 -2.76 -22.70
CA ALA A 197 -13.39 -4.08 -23.25
C ALA A 197 -14.32 -4.06 -24.48
N GLN A 198 -15.32 -3.16 -24.47
CA GLN A 198 -16.18 -2.94 -25.63
C GLN A 198 -15.39 -2.43 -26.83
N LEU A 199 -14.53 -1.43 -26.64
CA LEU A 199 -13.69 -0.86 -27.71
C LEU A 199 -12.73 -1.93 -28.26
N TYR A 200 -12.10 -2.71 -27.39
CA TYR A 200 -11.24 -3.82 -27.83
C TYR A 200 -11.98 -4.88 -28.66
N ARG A 201 -13.24 -5.19 -28.33
CA ARG A 201 -14.07 -6.09 -29.13
C ARG A 201 -14.45 -5.51 -30.50
N GLN A 202 -14.63 -4.19 -30.57
CA GLN A 202 -15.05 -3.49 -31.80
C GLN A 202 -13.89 -3.16 -32.73
N GLU A 203 -12.78 -2.71 -32.16
CA GLU A 203 -11.68 -2.08 -32.91
C GLU A 203 -10.40 -2.93 -32.87
N GLY A 204 -10.35 -3.95 -32.01
CA GLY A 204 -9.12 -4.68 -31.73
C GLY A 204 -8.16 -3.89 -30.86
N GLY A 205 -6.87 -4.22 -30.91
CA GLY A 205 -5.82 -3.56 -30.14
C GLY A 205 -4.66 -4.50 -29.85
N VAL A 206 -3.73 -4.04 -29.04
CA VAL A 206 -2.59 -4.86 -28.60
C VAL A 206 -3.05 -5.87 -27.56
N ASN A 207 -2.76 -7.16 -27.77
CA ASN A 207 -3.12 -8.24 -26.86
C ASN A 207 -4.61 -8.25 -26.43
N PRO A 208 -5.57 -8.27 -27.38
CA PRO A 208 -6.99 -8.10 -27.09
C PRO A 208 -7.53 -9.12 -26.09
N ASP A 209 -7.04 -10.36 -26.11
CA ASP A 209 -7.47 -11.43 -25.22
C ASP A 209 -7.23 -11.14 -23.74
N GLN A 210 -6.19 -10.39 -23.43
CA GLN A 210 -5.90 -9.97 -22.05
C GLN A 210 -6.99 -9.06 -21.45
N ILE A 211 -7.79 -8.41 -22.30
CA ILE A 211 -8.88 -7.53 -21.90
C ILE A 211 -10.24 -8.18 -22.12
N THR A 212 -10.43 -8.82 -23.28
CA THR A 212 -11.76 -9.29 -23.69
C THR A 212 -12.16 -10.62 -23.06
N LYS A 213 -11.19 -11.42 -22.59
CA LYS A 213 -11.45 -12.69 -21.89
C LYS A 213 -11.58 -12.56 -20.37
N VAL A 214 -11.32 -11.38 -19.82
CA VAL A 214 -11.47 -11.15 -18.38
C VAL A 214 -12.95 -11.11 -17.99
N ASN A 215 -13.29 -11.85 -16.94
CA ASN A 215 -14.65 -11.98 -16.41
C ASN A 215 -14.86 -11.04 -15.20
N TRP A 216 -14.73 -9.73 -15.41
CA TRP A 216 -14.96 -8.73 -14.36
C TRP A 216 -16.32 -8.05 -14.52
N ASP A 217 -17.38 -8.84 -14.66
CA ASP A 217 -18.76 -8.36 -14.75
C ASP A 217 -19.48 -8.58 -13.41
N TYR A 218 -19.15 -7.71 -12.45
CA TYR A 218 -19.68 -7.80 -11.09
C TYR A 218 -21.09 -7.24 -11.00
N ARG A 219 -22.06 -8.02 -11.44
CA ARG A 219 -23.47 -7.66 -11.44
C ARG A 219 -24.30 -8.59 -10.56
N ASN A 220 -25.37 -8.03 -10.00
CA ASN A 220 -26.40 -8.84 -9.35
C ASN A 220 -27.27 -9.59 -10.40
N PRO A 221 -28.16 -10.48 -9.98
CA PRO A 221 -29.05 -11.19 -10.90
C PRO A 221 -29.97 -10.27 -11.73
N GLN A 222 -30.16 -9.01 -11.31
CA GLN A 222 -30.92 -8.00 -12.02
C GLN A 222 -30.06 -7.22 -13.06
N GLY A 223 -28.80 -7.59 -13.21
CA GLY A 223 -27.88 -6.96 -14.17
C GLY A 223 -27.30 -5.61 -13.74
N GLN A 224 -27.48 -5.21 -12.47
CA GLN A 224 -26.92 -3.97 -11.93
C GLN A 224 -25.55 -4.24 -11.31
N LEU A 225 -24.64 -3.27 -11.41
CA LEU A 225 -23.36 -3.32 -10.70
C LEU A 225 -23.59 -3.45 -9.19
N ASP A 226 -22.97 -4.45 -8.59
CA ASP A 226 -23.16 -4.78 -7.18
C ASP A 226 -21.83 -5.10 -6.50
N ILE A 227 -21.46 -4.32 -5.50
CA ILE A 227 -20.23 -4.54 -4.73
C ILE A 227 -20.25 -5.87 -3.97
N LYS A 228 -21.42 -6.43 -3.69
CA LYS A 228 -21.54 -7.77 -3.09
C LYS A 228 -21.14 -8.87 -4.06
N ALA A 229 -21.28 -8.67 -5.38
CA ALA A 229 -20.71 -9.58 -6.37
C ALA A 229 -19.18 -9.61 -6.29
N VAL A 230 -18.53 -8.46 -6.02
CA VAL A 230 -17.08 -8.43 -5.75
C VAL A 230 -16.75 -9.16 -4.44
N ALA A 231 -17.56 -8.97 -3.41
CA ALA A 231 -17.38 -9.69 -2.14
C ALA A 231 -17.51 -11.21 -2.31
N HIS A 232 -18.46 -11.65 -3.11
CA HIS A 232 -18.63 -13.06 -3.50
C HIS A 232 -17.41 -13.60 -4.25
N ALA A 233 -16.92 -12.86 -5.24
CA ALA A 233 -15.73 -13.18 -6.01
C ALA A 233 -14.47 -13.30 -5.13
N ILE A 234 -14.26 -12.35 -4.22
CA ILE A 234 -13.13 -12.35 -3.28
C ILE A 234 -13.21 -13.52 -2.31
N ASN A 235 -14.42 -13.79 -1.76
CA ASN A 235 -14.64 -14.90 -0.82
C ASN A 235 -14.34 -16.26 -1.45
N GLY A 236 -14.69 -16.42 -2.70
CA GLY A 236 -14.64 -17.67 -3.42
C GLY A 236 -15.90 -18.52 -3.29
N TYR A 237 -16.11 -19.30 -4.33
CA TYR A 237 -17.29 -20.15 -4.50
C TYR A 237 -16.95 -21.39 -5.35
N SER A 238 -17.83 -22.40 -5.27
CA SER A 238 -17.76 -23.55 -6.16
C SER A 238 -18.25 -23.17 -7.56
N THR A 239 -17.46 -23.41 -8.59
CA THR A 239 -17.83 -23.14 -9.99
C THR A 239 -18.97 -24.03 -10.47
N LYS A 240 -19.19 -25.20 -9.82
CA LYS A 240 -20.23 -26.15 -10.16
C LYS A 240 -21.60 -25.79 -9.56
N THR A 241 -21.60 -25.23 -8.35
CA THR A 241 -22.84 -25.02 -7.59
C THR A 241 -23.14 -23.56 -7.27
N GLY A 242 -22.16 -22.66 -7.41
CA GLY A 242 -22.24 -21.27 -6.97
C GLY A 242 -22.19 -21.10 -5.45
N LYS A 243 -22.04 -22.20 -4.69
CA LYS A 243 -22.00 -22.17 -3.22
C LYS A 243 -20.74 -21.45 -2.72
N LEU A 244 -20.91 -20.53 -1.77
CA LEU A 244 -19.81 -19.82 -1.13
C LEU A 244 -18.90 -20.77 -0.34
N LEU A 245 -17.60 -20.54 -0.43
CA LEU A 245 -16.60 -21.25 0.35
C LEU A 245 -16.58 -20.75 1.79
N LYS A 246 -16.36 -21.66 2.73
CA LYS A 246 -16.26 -21.37 4.16
C LYS A 246 -14.85 -20.92 4.57
N GLY A 247 -13.87 -21.10 3.71
CA GLY A 247 -12.48 -20.70 3.95
C GLY A 247 -11.55 -21.14 2.83
N TYR A 248 -10.32 -20.64 2.87
CA TYR A 248 -9.28 -20.95 1.89
C TYR A 248 -8.98 -22.48 1.77
N GLY A 249 -9.24 -23.22 2.83
CA GLY A 249 -9.00 -24.68 2.84
C GLY A 249 -9.88 -25.47 1.88
N GLU A 250 -11.02 -24.90 1.44
CA GLU A 250 -11.91 -25.51 0.48
C GLU A 250 -11.51 -25.26 -0.99
N LEU A 251 -10.50 -24.41 -1.23
CA LEU A 251 -9.99 -24.16 -2.57
C LEU A 251 -9.37 -25.42 -3.18
N THR A 252 -9.55 -25.58 -4.49
CA THR A 252 -9.01 -26.71 -5.26
C THR A 252 -8.12 -26.23 -6.40
N ALA A 253 -7.30 -27.14 -6.94
CA ALA A 253 -6.40 -26.85 -8.05
C ALA A 253 -6.91 -27.40 -9.40
N ASP A 254 -8.13 -27.91 -9.45
CA ASP A 254 -8.75 -28.53 -10.62
C ASP A 254 -9.74 -27.62 -11.36
N GLY A 255 -9.94 -26.39 -10.86
CA GLY A 255 -10.87 -25.42 -11.43
C GLY A 255 -12.31 -25.54 -10.91
N ASP A 256 -12.58 -26.41 -9.94
CA ASP A 256 -13.89 -26.55 -9.29
C ASP A 256 -14.21 -25.41 -8.32
N THR A 257 -13.23 -24.56 -8.04
CA THR A 257 -13.40 -23.36 -7.23
C THR A 257 -12.84 -22.12 -7.94
N ALA A 258 -13.48 -20.98 -7.67
CA ALA A 258 -13.05 -19.66 -8.07
C ALA A 258 -12.90 -18.77 -6.82
N CYS A 259 -11.84 -17.97 -6.74
CA CYS A 259 -11.60 -17.08 -5.59
C CYS A 259 -10.61 -15.99 -5.97
N GLY A 260 -11.04 -14.74 -5.94
CA GLY A 260 -10.19 -13.60 -6.31
C GLY A 260 -9.05 -13.34 -5.33
N MET A 261 -9.24 -13.68 -4.04
CA MET A 261 -8.20 -13.47 -3.02
C MET A 261 -8.32 -14.49 -1.88
N TRP A 262 -7.52 -15.51 -1.91
CA TRP A 262 -7.56 -16.65 -1.00
C TRP A 262 -7.54 -16.30 0.50
N ILE A 263 -6.81 -15.26 0.92
CA ILE A 263 -6.72 -14.87 2.34
C ILE A 263 -8.03 -14.34 2.91
N TYR A 264 -8.93 -13.93 2.05
CA TYR A 264 -10.28 -13.49 2.42
C TYR A 264 -11.33 -14.58 2.24
N GLY A 265 -10.93 -15.80 1.88
CA GLY A 265 -11.83 -16.93 1.74
C GLY A 265 -12.67 -17.15 3.01
N GLY A 266 -13.99 -17.25 2.87
CA GLY A 266 -14.93 -17.46 3.96
C GLY A 266 -15.27 -16.23 4.80
N TYR A 267 -14.93 -15.01 4.38
CA TYR A 267 -15.29 -13.80 5.10
C TYR A 267 -16.72 -13.34 4.82
N PHE A 268 -17.24 -13.70 3.67
CA PHE A 268 -18.59 -13.41 3.24
C PHE A 268 -19.45 -14.65 3.45
N ASN A 269 -20.55 -14.53 4.19
CA ASN A 269 -21.38 -15.66 4.55
C ASN A 269 -22.76 -15.56 3.91
N ASN A 270 -23.27 -16.72 3.48
CA ASN A 270 -24.65 -16.88 3.05
C ASN A 270 -25.17 -18.21 3.62
N GLU A 271 -26.08 -18.14 4.57
CA GLU A 271 -26.65 -19.31 5.24
C GLU A 271 -27.37 -20.25 4.28
N ASN A 272 -27.91 -19.72 3.19
CA ASN A 272 -28.58 -20.50 2.16
C ASN A 272 -27.61 -21.14 1.16
N GLU A 273 -26.30 -20.93 1.34
CA GLU A 273 -25.24 -21.51 0.49
C GLU A 273 -25.34 -21.13 -1.00
N LYS A 274 -26.10 -20.08 -1.31
CA LYS A 274 -26.28 -19.52 -2.66
C LYS A 274 -26.07 -18.01 -2.60
N TRP A 275 -25.56 -17.49 -3.70
CA TRP A 275 -25.48 -16.04 -3.85
C TRP A 275 -26.89 -15.45 -3.90
N ASP A 276 -27.18 -14.55 -3.00
CA ASP A 276 -28.38 -13.72 -3.02
C ASP A 276 -28.12 -12.36 -2.37
N ALA A 277 -29.09 -11.46 -2.49
CA ALA A 277 -29.01 -10.13 -1.90
C ALA A 277 -29.03 -10.12 -0.36
N MET A 278 -29.33 -11.26 0.27
CA MET A 278 -29.38 -11.44 1.72
C MET A 278 -28.07 -11.96 2.31
N ALA A 279 -27.07 -12.28 1.46
CA ALA A 279 -25.76 -12.70 1.94
C ALA A 279 -25.17 -11.67 2.92
N GLN A 280 -24.66 -12.15 4.03
CA GLN A 280 -24.13 -11.33 5.11
C GLN A 280 -22.62 -11.26 5.00
N PRO A 281 -22.03 -10.07 4.81
CA PRO A 281 -20.57 -9.93 4.77
C PRO A 281 -19.96 -10.02 6.18
N CYS A 282 -18.67 -10.42 6.22
CA CYS A 282 -17.83 -10.33 7.41
C CYS A 282 -18.34 -11.03 8.68
N THR A 283 -18.91 -12.24 8.53
CA THR A 283 -19.51 -12.98 9.64
C THR A 283 -18.60 -13.97 10.33
N ARG A 284 -17.31 -14.03 9.94
CA ARG A 284 -16.34 -15.00 10.48
C ARG A 284 -16.00 -14.76 11.95
N ARG A 285 -16.24 -13.59 12.48
CA ARG A 285 -15.99 -13.29 13.89
C ARG A 285 -16.88 -14.13 14.79
N SER A 286 -16.35 -14.53 15.94
CA SER A 286 -17.12 -15.22 16.96
C SER A 286 -18.47 -14.56 17.21
N LEU A 287 -19.49 -15.37 17.17
CA LEU A 287 -20.89 -15.00 17.25
C LEU A 287 -21.31 -14.34 18.57
N ALA A 288 -20.52 -14.49 19.62
CA ALA A 288 -20.78 -13.83 20.88
C ALA A 288 -20.07 -12.47 20.91
N ASP A 289 -20.80 -11.41 20.61
CA ASP A 289 -20.40 -10.08 21.02
C ASP A 289 -20.44 -10.01 22.54
N PRO A 290 -19.31 -9.88 23.24
CA PRO A 290 -19.27 -9.89 24.71
C PRO A 290 -20.03 -8.74 25.35
N SER A 291 -20.27 -7.65 24.58
CA SER A 291 -21.03 -6.50 25.05
C SER A 291 -22.54 -6.72 24.98
N GLY A 292 -23.01 -7.67 24.19
CA GLY A 292 -24.42 -7.88 23.92
C GLY A 292 -25.13 -6.75 23.16
N LEU A 293 -24.35 -5.77 22.65
CA LEU A 293 -24.88 -4.58 21.98
C LEU A 293 -24.93 -4.72 20.46
N GLY A 294 -24.51 -5.87 19.93
CA GLY A 294 -24.45 -6.08 18.47
C GLY A 294 -23.37 -5.25 17.77
N LEU A 295 -22.41 -4.72 18.53
CA LEU A 295 -21.29 -3.98 17.97
C LEU A 295 -20.39 -4.89 17.15
N TYR A 296 -19.93 -4.38 16.01
CA TYR A 296 -18.99 -5.08 15.13
C TYR A 296 -19.54 -6.36 14.50
N SER A 297 -20.84 -6.48 14.32
CA SER A 297 -21.48 -7.64 13.66
C SER A 297 -20.94 -7.90 12.24
N GLU A 298 -20.54 -6.83 11.54
CA GLU A 298 -19.98 -6.89 10.18
C GLU A 298 -18.44 -6.90 10.14
N PHE A 299 -17.84 -7.26 11.26
CA PHE A 299 -16.40 -7.28 11.41
C PHE A 299 -15.85 -8.71 11.32
N SER A 300 -14.84 -8.92 10.54
CA SER A 300 -14.21 -10.23 10.34
C SER A 300 -12.70 -10.17 10.41
N PHE A 301 -12.09 -11.25 10.85
CA PHE A 301 -10.67 -11.49 10.66
C PHE A 301 -10.48 -12.21 9.33
N SER A 302 -9.81 -11.55 8.40
CA SER A 302 -9.67 -12.05 7.03
C SER A 302 -8.57 -13.06 6.87
N TRP A 303 -7.47 -12.90 7.57
CA TRP A 303 -6.36 -13.82 7.41
C TRP A 303 -6.57 -15.07 8.24
N PRO A 304 -6.23 -16.27 7.72
CA PRO A 304 -6.20 -17.47 8.53
C PRO A 304 -5.31 -17.23 9.76
N ALA A 305 -5.67 -17.74 10.93
CA ALA A 305 -4.93 -17.58 12.18
C ALA A 305 -4.52 -16.12 12.49
N ASN A 306 -5.42 -15.21 12.28
CA ASN A 306 -5.28 -13.76 12.31
C ASN A 306 -4.42 -13.16 13.43
N ARG A 307 -4.57 -13.60 14.69
CA ARG A 307 -3.99 -12.92 15.83
C ARG A 307 -2.56 -13.35 16.15
N ARG A 308 -2.21 -14.59 15.84
CA ARG A 308 -0.98 -15.22 16.34
C ARG A 308 -0.19 -15.94 15.28
N ILE A 309 -0.34 -15.48 14.07
CA ILE A 309 0.22 -16.13 12.89
C ILE A 309 1.73 -16.37 12.92
N LEU A 310 2.47 -15.48 13.61
CA LEU A 310 3.92 -15.57 13.69
C LEU A 310 4.43 -16.09 15.04
N TYR A 311 3.57 -16.12 16.08
CA TYR A 311 4.01 -16.28 17.44
C TYR A 311 3.39 -17.48 18.15
N ASN A 312 2.52 -18.21 17.50
CA ASN A 312 1.78 -19.29 18.12
C ASN A 312 2.74 -20.34 18.71
N ARG A 313 3.67 -20.83 17.93
CA ARG A 313 4.67 -21.82 18.37
C ARG A 313 5.75 -21.24 19.26
N ALA A 314 5.98 -19.95 19.23
CA ALA A 314 6.87 -19.27 20.17
C ALA A 314 6.35 -19.28 21.62
N SER A 315 5.10 -19.71 21.84
CA SER A 315 4.55 -19.92 23.18
C SER A 315 4.99 -21.23 23.85
N ALA A 316 5.73 -22.07 23.15
CA ALA A 316 6.24 -23.35 23.61
C ALA A 316 7.74 -23.52 23.31
N ASP A 317 8.41 -24.38 24.02
CA ASP A 317 9.80 -24.77 23.75
C ASP A 317 9.91 -25.69 22.50
N MET A 318 11.12 -26.08 22.16
CA MET A 318 11.39 -26.94 20.99
C MET A 318 10.77 -28.34 21.12
N ASN A 319 10.43 -28.77 22.34
CA ASN A 319 9.77 -30.04 22.60
C ASN A 319 8.24 -29.91 22.67
N GLY A 320 7.72 -28.72 22.43
CA GLY A 320 6.29 -28.43 22.45
C GLY A 320 5.72 -28.17 23.87
N LYS A 321 6.58 -28.00 24.89
CA LYS A 321 6.14 -27.67 26.24
C LYS A 321 5.88 -26.17 26.34
N PRO A 322 4.64 -25.73 26.68
CA PRO A 322 4.32 -24.33 26.84
C PRO A 322 5.17 -23.64 27.91
N TRP A 323 5.65 -22.44 27.60
CA TRP A 323 6.38 -21.59 28.56
C TRP A 323 5.51 -21.19 29.76
N ASN A 324 4.23 -20.97 29.51
CA ASN A 324 3.24 -20.68 30.54
C ASN A 324 2.07 -21.67 30.43
N PRO A 325 2.01 -22.68 31.34
CA PRO A 325 0.95 -23.67 31.31
C PRO A 325 -0.47 -23.10 31.45
N ASN A 326 -0.62 -21.92 32.07
CA ASN A 326 -1.91 -21.26 32.24
C ASN A 326 -2.33 -20.46 31.00
N LYS A 327 -1.44 -20.37 30.01
CA LYS A 327 -1.68 -19.64 28.75
C LYS A 327 -1.12 -20.42 27.57
N MET A 328 -1.54 -21.68 27.48
CA MET A 328 -1.14 -22.56 26.39
C MET A 328 -1.81 -22.14 25.09
N LEU A 329 -1.02 -21.59 24.18
CA LEU A 329 -1.49 -21.23 22.83
C LEU A 329 -1.32 -22.41 21.88
N VAL A 330 -0.26 -23.17 22.08
CA VAL A 330 0.09 -24.35 21.32
C VAL A 330 0.84 -25.34 22.22
N GLU A 331 0.64 -26.62 22.00
CA GLU A 331 1.38 -27.69 22.68
C GLU A 331 1.61 -28.85 21.70
N TRP A 332 2.63 -29.67 21.99
CA TRP A 332 2.94 -30.88 21.24
C TRP A 332 2.36 -32.10 21.94
N ASP A 333 1.48 -32.87 21.25
CA ASP A 333 0.82 -34.05 21.85
C ASP A 333 1.60 -35.36 21.68
N GLY A 334 2.83 -35.28 21.14
CA GLY A 334 3.65 -36.43 20.80
C GLY A 334 3.62 -36.82 19.32
N SER A 335 2.67 -36.29 18.57
CA SER A 335 2.51 -36.56 17.13
C SER A 335 2.28 -35.31 16.29
N ARG A 336 1.63 -34.32 16.86
CA ARG A 336 1.28 -33.06 16.18
C ARG A 336 1.19 -31.90 17.14
N TRP A 337 1.22 -30.70 16.57
CA TRP A 337 0.93 -29.47 17.31
C TRP A 337 -0.59 -29.31 17.50
N ILE A 338 -1.00 -29.16 18.75
CA ILE A 338 -2.38 -28.81 19.12
C ILE A 338 -2.44 -27.28 19.31
N ASN A 339 -3.39 -26.66 18.65
CA ASN A 339 -3.62 -25.22 18.73
C ASN A 339 -4.86 -24.93 19.56
N ASN A 340 -4.65 -24.30 20.71
CA ASN A 340 -5.73 -24.00 21.66
C ASN A 340 -6.46 -22.71 21.33
N ASP A 341 -5.97 -21.94 20.36
CA ASP A 341 -6.54 -20.64 19.99
C ASP A 341 -6.78 -20.49 18.46
N VAL A 342 -5.78 -20.73 17.66
CA VAL A 342 -5.89 -20.68 16.19
C VAL A 342 -5.31 -21.92 15.55
N GLY A 343 -5.96 -22.39 14.50
CA GLY A 343 -5.50 -23.56 13.76
C GLY A 343 -4.12 -23.36 13.14
N ASP A 344 -3.42 -24.47 12.94
CA ASP A 344 -2.13 -24.48 12.24
C ASP A 344 -2.30 -24.31 10.74
N PHE A 345 -1.25 -23.83 10.07
CA PHE A 345 -1.26 -23.65 8.62
C PHE A 345 -0.65 -24.86 7.94
N VAL A 346 -1.53 -25.63 7.36
CA VAL A 346 -1.15 -26.90 6.81
C VAL A 346 -1.72 -27.02 5.41
N GLU A 347 -1.13 -27.90 4.62
CA GLU A 347 -1.79 -28.33 3.40
C GLU A 347 -3.13 -28.97 3.77
N THR A 348 -4.17 -28.60 3.03
CA THR A 348 -5.52 -29.08 3.27
C THR A 348 -6.07 -29.80 2.07
N ARG A 349 -6.98 -30.74 2.29
CA ARG A 349 -7.82 -31.37 1.28
C ARG A 349 -9.25 -31.45 1.76
N VAL A 350 -10.17 -31.63 0.85
CA VAL A 350 -11.58 -31.84 1.19
C VAL A 350 -11.88 -33.33 1.16
N GLU A 351 -12.33 -33.88 2.28
CA GLU A 351 -12.82 -35.26 2.40
C GLU A 351 -14.24 -35.22 2.97
N ASP A 352 -15.18 -35.87 2.31
CA ASP A 352 -16.60 -35.94 2.70
C ASP A 352 -17.20 -34.55 3.05
N GLY A 353 -16.83 -33.53 2.25
CA GLY A 353 -17.30 -32.16 2.44
C GLY A 353 -16.68 -31.44 3.65
N LYS A 354 -15.65 -32.00 4.28
CA LYS A 354 -14.90 -31.38 5.38
C LYS A 354 -13.47 -31.07 4.95
N VAL A 355 -12.98 -29.92 5.37
CA VAL A 355 -11.56 -29.58 5.23
C VAL A 355 -10.76 -30.35 6.28
N VAL A 356 -9.83 -31.16 5.80
CA VAL A 356 -8.92 -31.95 6.66
C VAL A 356 -7.48 -31.61 6.33
N PRO A 357 -6.56 -31.62 7.33
CA PRO A 357 -5.14 -31.45 7.07
C PRO A 357 -4.56 -32.68 6.36
N VAL A 358 -3.57 -32.46 5.51
CA VAL A 358 -2.80 -33.53 4.87
C VAL A 358 -1.71 -33.98 5.86
N PRO A 359 -1.73 -35.24 6.34
CA PRO A 359 -0.69 -35.75 7.25
C PRO A 359 0.61 -36.10 6.49
N PRO A 360 1.75 -36.17 7.20
CA PRO A 360 1.97 -35.76 8.58
C PRO A 360 2.15 -34.25 8.67
N ASN A 361 1.59 -33.62 9.69
CA ASN A 361 1.70 -32.18 9.81
C ASN A 361 2.07 -31.72 11.23
N ASN A 362 3.34 -31.72 11.49
CA ASN A 362 3.97 -31.12 12.67
C ASN A 362 4.82 -29.91 12.30
N LYS A 363 4.63 -29.36 11.10
CA LYS A 363 5.41 -28.23 10.60
C LYS A 363 5.05 -26.93 11.30
N ALA A 364 5.99 -26.01 11.29
CA ALA A 364 5.77 -24.68 11.82
C ALA A 364 4.66 -23.95 11.05
N PHE A 365 3.93 -23.10 11.74
CA PHE A 365 2.81 -22.40 11.16
C PHE A 365 3.15 -20.97 10.71
N PHE A 366 4.39 -20.68 10.43
CA PHE A 366 4.78 -19.40 9.87
C PHE A 366 4.14 -19.16 8.49
N MET A 367 3.90 -17.91 8.15
CA MET A 367 3.38 -17.56 6.83
C MET A 367 4.31 -17.99 5.71
N THR A 368 5.60 -17.95 5.98
CA THR A 368 6.64 -18.34 5.04
C THR A 368 7.08 -19.78 5.26
N TRP A 369 7.75 -20.34 4.27
CA TRP A 369 8.31 -21.68 4.30
C TRP A 369 9.50 -21.84 5.26
N GLU A 370 10.08 -20.72 5.66
CA GLU A 370 11.23 -20.71 6.59
C GLU A 370 10.73 -20.88 8.00
N GLN A 371 10.97 -21.91 8.64
CA GLN A 371 10.47 -22.19 9.98
C GLN A 371 11.33 -21.59 11.10
N ASP A 372 12.39 -20.88 10.72
CA ASP A 372 13.39 -20.33 11.63
C ASP A 372 13.28 -18.81 11.77
N ALA A 373 13.70 -18.30 12.93
CA ALA A 373 13.90 -16.87 13.12
C ALA A 373 15.17 -16.43 12.37
N ARG A 374 15.07 -15.37 11.59
CA ARG A 374 16.23 -14.77 10.94
C ARG A 374 16.89 -13.77 11.86
N LEU A 375 18.15 -14.02 12.20
CA LEU A 375 18.99 -13.07 12.95
C LEU A 375 19.58 -11.98 12.04
N PHE A 376 19.58 -12.21 10.76
CA PHE A 376 20.03 -11.25 9.74
C PHE A 376 19.23 -11.43 8.45
N SER A 377 19.17 -10.39 7.65
CA SER A 377 18.42 -10.40 6.39
C SER A 377 19.34 -10.65 5.20
N TYR A 378 19.03 -11.62 4.39
CA TYR A 378 19.72 -11.91 3.15
C TYR A 378 18.68 -12.16 2.04
N PRO A 379 18.91 -11.68 0.85
CA PRO A 379 20.00 -10.84 0.34
C PRO A 379 19.65 -9.34 0.38
N MET A 380 20.07 -8.64 1.42
CA MET A 380 19.89 -7.18 1.51
C MET A 380 21.03 -6.46 0.79
N LYS A 381 20.73 -5.37 0.09
CA LYS A 381 21.73 -4.57 -0.66
C LYS A 381 22.68 -3.81 0.25
N ASP A 382 22.25 -3.51 1.45
CA ASP A 382 23.03 -2.83 2.49
C ASP A 382 23.76 -3.79 3.44
N GLY A 383 23.66 -5.08 3.19
CA GLY A 383 24.33 -6.12 3.95
C GLY A 383 23.40 -6.88 4.89
N PRO A 384 23.86 -8.02 5.43
CA PRO A 384 23.03 -8.94 6.21
C PRO A 384 22.75 -8.46 7.65
N LEU A 385 23.57 -7.57 8.18
CA LEU A 385 23.47 -7.04 9.53
C LEU A 385 23.18 -5.55 9.49
N PRO A 386 22.36 -5.02 10.41
CA PRO A 386 22.15 -3.59 10.49
C PRO A 386 23.44 -2.87 10.88
N GLU A 387 23.75 -1.82 10.16
CA GLU A 387 24.85 -0.91 10.41
C GLU A 387 24.33 0.51 10.58
N HIS A 388 25.10 1.38 11.22
CA HIS A 388 24.78 2.80 11.23
C HIS A 388 25.14 3.44 9.89
N TYR A 389 24.19 4.12 9.29
CA TYR A 389 24.36 4.95 8.10
C TYR A 389 23.98 6.39 8.42
N GLU A 390 24.80 7.34 7.92
CA GLU A 390 24.34 8.71 7.87
C GLU A 390 23.19 8.86 6.88
N PRO A 391 22.26 9.82 7.09
CA PRO A 391 21.27 10.18 6.09
C PRO A 391 21.92 10.50 4.74
N TYR A 392 21.14 10.41 3.67
CA TYR A 392 21.64 10.77 2.33
C TYR A 392 22.28 12.17 2.31
N GLU A 393 21.67 13.11 3.01
CA GLU A 393 22.21 14.45 3.26
C GLU A 393 22.55 14.59 4.75
N SER A 394 23.83 14.44 5.09
CA SER A 394 24.30 14.57 6.45
C SER A 394 25.25 15.76 6.60
N PRO A 395 25.16 16.53 7.69
CA PRO A 395 26.08 17.62 8.02
C PRO A 395 27.39 17.10 8.61
N THR A 396 27.50 15.81 8.91
CA THR A 396 28.62 15.21 9.63
C THR A 396 29.15 13.98 8.90
N LYS A 397 30.36 13.57 9.25
CA LYS A 397 30.93 12.31 8.81
C LYS A 397 30.49 11.17 9.72
N ASN A 398 30.28 10.01 9.14
CA ASN A 398 30.00 8.79 9.90
C ASN A 398 31.22 8.41 10.75
N VAL A 399 31.03 8.39 12.06
CA VAL A 399 32.09 8.05 13.02
C VAL A 399 32.06 6.59 13.47
N MET A 400 30.98 5.87 13.15
CA MET A 400 30.78 4.49 13.58
C MET A 400 31.44 3.49 12.65
N ASN A 401 31.51 3.81 11.36
CA ASN A 401 32.16 3.00 10.35
C ASN A 401 32.71 3.90 9.21
N GLY A 402 33.47 3.36 8.30
CA GLY A 402 34.08 4.12 7.21
C GLY A 402 33.13 4.50 6.07
N ARG A 403 31.87 4.13 6.13
CA ARG A 403 30.89 4.42 5.08
C ARG A 403 30.31 5.82 5.28
N GLN A 404 30.59 6.68 4.34
CA GLN A 404 30.05 8.05 4.35
C GLN A 404 28.70 8.15 3.64
N ASP A 405 28.54 7.41 2.55
CA ASP A 405 27.32 7.45 1.78
C ASP A 405 26.30 6.44 2.31
N SER A 406 25.07 6.91 2.52
CA SER A 406 23.94 6.05 2.80
C SER A 406 23.69 5.08 1.63
N PRO A 407 23.31 3.82 1.89
CA PRO A 407 22.90 2.88 0.86
C PRO A 407 21.69 3.33 0.04
N MET A 408 20.94 4.33 0.51
CA MET A 408 19.83 4.97 -0.24
C MET A 408 20.29 5.63 -1.55
N VAL A 409 21.57 5.83 -1.77
CA VAL A 409 22.13 6.44 -3.00
C VAL A 409 22.03 5.53 -4.23
N GLN A 410 21.29 4.45 -4.20
CA GLN A 410 21.34 3.42 -5.24
C GLN A 410 20.61 3.74 -6.56
N PHE A 411 19.89 4.86 -6.63
CA PHE A 411 19.32 5.37 -7.90
C PHE A 411 20.40 6.06 -8.77
N THR A 412 21.49 5.36 -9.03
CA THR A 412 22.68 5.92 -9.69
C THR A 412 22.39 6.51 -11.06
N LYS A 413 21.45 5.94 -11.81
CA LYS A 413 21.02 6.42 -13.13
C LYS A 413 20.44 7.84 -13.09
N TRP A 414 19.85 8.24 -11.95
CA TRP A 414 19.10 9.50 -11.82
C TRP A 414 19.67 10.42 -10.73
N LYS A 415 20.93 10.23 -10.33
CA LYS A 415 21.57 11.00 -9.25
C LYS A 415 21.47 12.52 -9.44
N GLU A 416 21.58 13.01 -10.66
CA GLU A 416 21.56 14.44 -10.95
C GLU A 416 20.20 15.08 -10.66
N SER A 417 19.08 14.32 -10.80
CA SER A 417 17.74 14.83 -10.50
C SER A 417 17.52 15.10 -9.01
N VAL A 418 18.31 14.44 -8.15
CA VAL A 418 18.18 14.54 -6.69
C VAL A 418 18.66 15.90 -6.16
N LYS A 419 19.64 16.53 -6.81
CA LYS A 419 20.24 17.81 -6.36
C LYS A 419 20.66 17.72 -4.90
N ARG A 420 21.59 16.83 -4.57
CA ARG A 420 22.05 16.61 -3.20
C ARG A 420 22.52 17.93 -2.56
N GLY A 421 21.97 18.27 -1.39
CA GLY A 421 22.40 19.39 -0.59
C GLY A 421 23.76 19.13 0.08
N ASN A 422 24.54 20.19 0.27
CA ASN A 422 25.80 20.15 1.02
C ASN A 422 25.67 20.92 2.34
N SER A 423 26.42 20.52 3.34
CA SER A 423 26.34 21.10 4.70
C SER A 423 27.02 22.46 4.86
N GLU A 424 27.76 22.94 3.89
CA GLU A 424 28.37 24.30 3.92
C GLU A 424 27.31 25.33 3.60
N GLU A 425 26.47 25.04 2.61
CA GLU A 425 25.38 25.92 2.17
C GLU A 425 24.08 25.69 2.96
N PHE A 426 23.80 24.44 3.31
CA PHE A 426 22.59 24.01 4.03
C PHE A 426 22.95 23.32 5.35
N PRO A 427 23.33 24.08 6.41
CA PRO A 427 23.90 23.50 7.62
C PRO A 427 22.89 22.91 8.61
N ILE A 428 21.59 23.02 8.34
CA ILE A 428 20.52 22.65 9.26
C ILE A 428 19.86 21.36 8.78
N VAL A 429 19.67 20.40 9.69
CA VAL A 429 18.94 19.16 9.40
C VAL A 429 17.45 19.41 9.60
N ALA A 430 16.67 19.16 8.56
CA ALA A 430 15.22 19.17 8.62
C ALA A 430 14.66 17.76 8.79
N THR A 431 13.64 17.62 9.63
CA THR A 431 12.81 16.43 9.75
C THR A 431 11.35 16.78 9.50
N SER A 432 10.57 15.82 8.99
CA SER A 432 9.14 16.02 8.75
C SER A 432 8.28 15.27 9.77
N TYR A 433 7.12 15.84 10.11
CA TYR A 433 6.14 15.20 10.99
C TYR A 433 4.71 15.69 10.71
N SER A 434 3.73 15.04 11.36
CA SER A 434 2.31 15.33 11.25
C SER A 434 1.81 16.07 12.49
N VAL A 435 0.83 16.95 12.30
CA VAL A 435 -0.02 17.46 13.38
C VAL A 435 -1.28 16.62 13.49
N CYS A 436 -1.94 16.64 14.64
CA CYS A 436 -3.13 15.81 14.89
C CYS A 436 -4.37 16.31 14.12
N GLU A 437 -4.44 17.59 13.84
CA GLU A 437 -5.57 18.27 13.21
C GLU A 437 -5.66 18.02 11.71
N HIS A 438 -4.54 17.68 11.09
CA HIS A 438 -4.48 17.38 9.67
C HIS A 438 -3.98 15.96 9.38
N TRP A 439 -4.50 15.37 8.32
CA TRP A 439 -4.20 13.99 7.95
C TRP A 439 -3.51 13.87 6.58
N GLN A 440 -2.42 13.10 6.53
CA GLN A 440 -1.65 12.82 5.32
C GLN A 440 -1.23 14.12 4.60
N SER A 441 -1.45 14.22 3.28
CA SER A 441 -1.20 15.43 2.48
C SER A 441 -2.03 16.65 2.91
N GLY A 442 -2.98 16.45 3.82
CA GLY A 442 -3.85 17.52 4.32
C GLY A 442 -4.98 17.92 3.37
N THR A 443 -5.02 17.44 2.15
CA THR A 443 -6.03 17.84 1.16
C THR A 443 -7.46 17.65 1.66
N GLN A 444 -7.74 16.56 2.35
CA GLN A 444 -9.07 16.29 2.91
C GLN A 444 -9.36 17.22 4.08
N THR A 445 -8.48 17.27 5.06
CA THR A 445 -8.68 17.99 6.32
C THR A 445 -8.55 19.49 6.18
N ARG A 446 -7.75 20.01 5.24
CA ARG A 446 -7.71 21.44 4.91
C ARG A 446 -8.98 21.95 4.21
N ASN A 447 -9.86 21.04 3.78
CA ASN A 447 -11.19 21.36 3.26
C ASN A 447 -12.30 21.24 4.32
N ILE A 448 -11.96 21.03 5.60
CA ILE A 448 -12.88 21.00 6.72
C ILE A 448 -12.69 22.27 7.57
N PRO A 449 -13.67 23.21 7.57
CA PRO A 449 -13.49 24.55 8.16
C PRO A 449 -13.05 24.54 9.63
N TRP A 450 -13.66 23.70 10.46
CA TRP A 450 -13.33 23.65 11.90
C TRP A 450 -11.94 23.04 12.18
N LEU A 451 -11.40 22.16 11.34
CA LEU A 451 -10.02 21.70 11.48
C LEU A 451 -9.03 22.80 11.06
N VAL A 452 -9.40 23.57 10.04
CA VAL A 452 -8.62 24.75 9.63
C VAL A 452 -8.67 25.84 10.70
N GLU A 453 -9.77 26.02 11.40
CA GLU A 453 -9.86 26.98 12.52
C GLU A 453 -8.89 26.62 13.65
N ILE A 454 -8.75 25.33 13.98
CA ILE A 454 -7.83 24.84 15.02
C ILE A 454 -6.37 24.95 14.56
N MET A 455 -6.08 24.57 13.29
CA MET A 455 -4.73 24.58 12.74
C MET A 455 -4.71 25.27 11.36
N PRO A 456 -4.68 26.62 11.31
CA PRO A 456 -4.91 27.36 10.06
C PRO A 456 -3.69 27.52 9.18
N ARG A 457 -2.46 27.37 9.70
CA ARG A 457 -1.25 27.76 9.01
C ARG A 457 -0.10 26.79 9.22
N PRO A 458 0.77 26.61 8.22
CA PRO A 458 2.01 25.84 8.41
C PRO A 458 2.97 26.58 9.33
N PHE A 459 3.64 25.83 10.17
CA PHE A 459 4.74 26.35 11.01
C PHE A 459 5.97 25.47 10.91
N VAL A 460 7.10 26.03 11.33
CA VAL A 460 8.39 25.35 11.45
C VAL A 460 8.86 25.47 12.87
N GLU A 461 9.10 24.35 13.53
CA GLU A 461 9.69 24.36 14.88
C GLU A 461 11.20 24.56 14.78
N ILE A 462 11.69 25.56 15.48
CA ILE A 462 13.11 25.89 15.59
C ILE A 462 13.51 26.08 17.06
N SER A 463 14.77 25.79 17.38
CA SER A 463 15.30 26.04 18.73
C SER A 463 15.40 27.52 19.05
N GLU A 464 15.36 27.88 20.34
CA GLU A 464 15.61 29.26 20.82
C GLU A 464 16.98 29.75 20.37
N GLU A 465 17.98 28.87 20.35
CA GLU A 465 19.33 29.23 19.95
C GLU A 465 19.40 29.56 18.45
N LEU A 466 18.84 28.71 17.59
CA LEU A 466 18.77 28.99 16.15
C LEU A 466 17.98 30.27 15.86
N ALA A 467 16.85 30.45 16.55
CA ALA A 467 16.05 31.67 16.44
C ALA A 467 16.86 32.92 16.76
N LYS A 468 17.64 32.90 17.86
CA LYS A 468 18.54 33.99 18.24
C LYS A 468 19.63 34.22 17.19
N GLU A 469 20.31 33.18 16.73
CA GLU A 469 21.36 33.25 15.71
C GLU A 469 20.88 33.89 14.40
N LYS A 470 19.64 33.59 14.00
CA LYS A 470 19.03 34.05 12.74
C LYS A 470 18.19 35.32 12.90
N GLY A 471 18.07 35.87 14.11
CA GLY A 471 17.24 37.04 14.40
C GLY A 471 15.74 36.81 14.18
N ILE A 472 15.28 35.56 14.36
CA ILE A 472 13.89 35.12 14.18
C ILE A 472 13.18 35.17 15.54
N LYS A 473 11.95 35.66 15.55
CA LYS A 473 11.06 35.63 16.72
C LYS A 473 9.93 34.65 16.51
N ASN A 474 9.38 34.17 17.62
CA ASN A 474 8.17 33.32 17.55
C ASN A 474 7.05 34.02 16.78
N GLY A 475 6.46 33.37 15.81
CA GLY A 475 5.40 33.90 14.94
C GLY A 475 5.90 34.70 13.73
N ASP A 476 7.21 34.94 13.58
CA ASP A 476 7.74 35.53 12.35
C ASP A 476 7.51 34.63 11.14
N GLU A 477 7.20 35.19 9.98
CA GLU A 477 7.26 34.46 8.73
C GLU A 477 8.72 34.19 8.37
N ILE A 478 9.02 32.93 8.08
CA ILE A 478 10.37 32.48 7.72
C ILE A 478 10.36 31.76 6.37
N ARG A 479 11.49 31.79 5.71
CA ARG A 479 11.80 31.00 4.53
C ARG A 479 12.73 29.87 4.92
N VAL A 480 12.36 28.64 4.53
CA VAL A 480 13.22 27.46 4.59
C VAL A 480 13.54 27.04 3.17
N TRP A 481 14.80 26.79 2.84
CA TRP A 481 15.18 26.48 1.47
C TRP A 481 16.38 25.55 1.37
N ASN A 482 16.51 24.94 0.20
CA ASN A 482 17.72 24.26 -0.27
C ASN A 482 17.82 24.39 -1.80
N ASN A 483 18.71 23.62 -2.42
CA ASN A 483 18.93 23.64 -3.87
C ASN A 483 17.77 23.02 -4.70
N ARG A 484 16.77 22.40 -4.07
CA ARG A 484 15.56 21.87 -4.73
C ARG A 484 14.43 22.88 -4.75
N GLY A 485 14.23 23.59 -3.65
CA GLY A 485 13.12 24.53 -3.52
C GLY A 485 13.19 25.41 -2.28
N SER A 486 12.08 26.10 -2.03
CA SER A 486 11.88 26.89 -0.81
C SER A 486 10.42 26.90 -0.39
N ILE A 487 10.18 27.00 0.91
CA ILE A 487 8.86 27.15 1.50
C ILE A 487 8.83 28.33 2.46
N LYS A 488 7.65 28.91 2.64
CA LYS A 488 7.35 29.90 3.68
C LYS A 488 6.44 29.29 4.74
N ALA A 489 6.73 29.59 5.99
CA ALA A 489 5.92 29.16 7.13
C ALA A 489 6.17 30.07 8.33
N PHE A 490 5.40 29.91 9.39
CA PHE A 490 5.61 30.67 10.62
C PHE A 490 6.60 29.97 11.55
N ALA A 491 7.50 30.74 12.17
CA ALA A 491 8.42 30.19 13.16
C ALA A 491 7.68 29.86 14.46
N MET A 492 7.80 28.64 14.92
CA MET A 492 7.46 28.20 16.27
C MET A 492 8.77 28.01 17.03
N VAL A 493 9.14 28.98 17.87
CA VAL A 493 10.34 28.87 18.69
C VAL A 493 10.03 28.00 19.90
N THR A 494 10.78 26.91 20.08
CA THR A 494 10.45 25.85 21.04
C THR A 494 11.71 25.28 21.69
N VAL A 495 11.55 24.77 22.92
CA VAL A 495 12.58 23.99 23.62
C VAL A 495 12.64 22.50 23.18
N ARG A 496 11.72 22.04 22.36
CA ARG A 496 11.70 20.66 21.84
C ARG A 496 12.88 20.34 20.94
N TYR A 497 13.31 21.32 20.14
CA TYR A 497 14.48 21.21 19.29
C TYR A 497 15.67 21.82 19.99
N GLN A 498 16.73 21.08 20.14
CA GLN A 498 17.98 21.52 20.68
C GLN A 498 19.09 21.27 19.66
N PRO A 499 20.11 22.15 19.60
CA PRO A 499 21.26 21.85 18.76
C PRO A 499 21.97 20.59 19.28
N LEU A 500 22.47 19.81 18.35
CA LEU A 500 23.28 18.63 18.63
C LEU A 500 24.75 18.99 18.51
N GLU A 501 25.59 18.46 19.38
CA GLU A 501 27.04 18.49 19.23
C GLU A 501 27.51 17.16 18.62
N ILE A 502 27.98 17.21 17.38
CA ILE A 502 28.44 16.04 16.64
C ILE A 502 29.86 16.31 16.17
N ASN A 503 30.82 15.52 16.65
CA ASN A 503 32.25 15.67 16.32
C ASN A 503 32.80 17.08 16.59
N GLY A 504 32.38 17.72 17.69
CA GLY A 504 32.77 19.09 18.04
C GLY A 504 32.13 20.18 17.17
N LYS A 505 31.16 19.83 16.34
CA LYS A 505 30.41 20.77 15.50
C LYS A 505 28.98 20.87 16.00
N LYS A 506 28.53 22.08 16.26
CA LYS A 506 27.12 22.37 16.54
C LYS A 506 26.29 22.14 15.27
N THR A 507 25.23 21.35 15.38
CA THR A 507 24.31 21.05 14.31
C THR A 507 22.89 21.36 14.76
N HIS A 508 22.22 22.28 14.10
CA HIS A 508 20.83 22.59 14.35
C HIS A 508 19.90 21.61 13.64
N THR A 509 18.77 21.33 14.30
CA THR A 509 17.67 20.56 13.73
C THR A 509 16.39 21.37 13.77
N ILE A 510 15.52 21.22 12.76
CA ILE A 510 14.22 21.87 12.67
C ILE A 510 13.13 20.89 12.28
N GLY A 511 11.89 21.17 12.68
CA GLY A 511 10.73 20.37 12.37
C GLY A 511 9.82 21.01 11.35
N LEU A 512 9.47 20.28 10.30
CA LEU A 512 8.61 20.72 9.20
C LEU A 512 7.31 19.93 9.18
N ILE A 513 6.20 20.61 8.97
CA ILE A 513 4.89 19.96 8.83
C ILE A 513 4.59 19.76 7.34
N HIS A 514 4.08 18.58 6.98
CA HIS A 514 3.91 18.21 5.57
C HIS A 514 2.48 18.35 5.02
N HIS A 515 1.54 18.92 5.77
CA HIS A 515 0.11 18.93 5.39
C HIS A 515 -0.32 20.08 4.49
N TRP A 516 0.50 21.08 4.20
CA TRP A 516 0.09 22.27 3.45
C TRP A 516 0.54 22.24 2.00
N SER A 517 -0.29 22.82 1.16
CA SER A 517 -0.03 23.03 -0.26
C SER A 517 -1.04 24.03 -0.84
N TRP A 518 -1.00 24.27 -2.16
CA TRP A 518 -1.83 25.26 -2.84
C TRP A 518 -3.31 24.85 -3.03
N ALA A 519 -3.63 23.56 -3.06
CA ALA A 519 -4.98 23.07 -3.38
C ALA A 519 -5.83 22.91 -2.13
N SER A 520 -6.57 23.94 -1.78
CA SER A 520 -7.60 23.92 -0.72
C SER A 520 -8.53 25.12 -0.86
N ALA A 521 -9.77 24.94 -0.44
CA ALA A 521 -10.76 26.02 -0.38
C ALA A 521 -10.54 26.95 0.83
N TYR A 522 -9.95 26.47 1.94
CA TYR A 522 -9.90 27.20 3.20
C TYR A 522 -8.49 27.49 3.70
N ALA A 523 -7.55 26.61 3.45
CA ALA A 523 -6.17 26.79 3.94
C ALA A 523 -5.14 26.35 2.91
N THR A 524 -4.30 27.27 2.50
CA THR A 524 -3.20 27.03 1.57
C THR A 524 -1.85 27.29 2.22
N GLY A 525 -0.80 26.79 1.62
CA GLY A 525 0.59 27.00 2.03
C GLY A 525 1.55 26.37 1.03
N ASP A 526 2.82 26.38 1.35
CA ASP A 526 3.84 25.78 0.49
C ASP A 526 4.01 24.27 0.78
N THR A 527 4.43 23.54 -0.22
CA THR A 527 4.62 22.09 -0.15
C THR A 527 5.99 21.74 0.43
N MET A 528 6.02 21.18 1.63
CA MET A 528 7.26 20.82 2.33
C MET A 528 8.15 19.88 1.49
N ASN A 529 7.54 18.95 0.75
CA ASN A 529 8.26 17.99 -0.08
C ASN A 529 8.97 18.59 -1.30
N ASP A 530 8.82 19.87 -1.58
CA ASP A 530 9.71 20.59 -2.50
C ASP A 530 11.17 20.62 -1.99
N LEU A 531 11.37 20.36 -0.69
CA LEU A 531 12.69 20.36 -0.03
C LEU A 531 13.27 18.95 0.13
N SER A 532 12.45 17.89 0.15
CA SER A 532 12.92 16.52 0.39
C SER A 532 13.62 15.90 -0.83
N PRO A 533 14.64 15.06 -0.65
CA PRO A 533 15.34 14.41 -1.75
C PRO A 533 14.54 13.21 -2.28
N ASN A 534 14.53 13.01 -3.60
CA ASN A 534 13.93 11.83 -4.23
C ASN A 534 14.88 10.63 -4.20
N VAL A 535 15.23 10.19 -3.01
CA VAL A 535 16.02 8.98 -2.75
C VAL A 535 15.22 8.00 -1.90
N GLY A 536 15.50 6.72 -2.03
CA GLY A 536 14.79 5.68 -1.33
C GLY A 536 15.71 4.61 -0.74
N ASP A 537 15.16 3.87 0.20
CA ASP A 537 15.81 2.71 0.79
C ASP A 537 16.27 1.72 -0.30
N PRO A 538 17.46 1.13 -0.20
CA PRO A 538 18.05 0.31 -1.26
C PRO A 538 17.28 -0.98 -1.54
N ASN A 539 16.45 -1.45 -0.62
CA ASN A 539 15.71 -2.70 -0.72
C ASN A 539 14.23 -2.47 -1.03
N SER A 540 13.57 -1.57 -0.28
CA SER A 540 12.15 -1.28 -0.37
C SER A 540 11.81 -0.07 -1.24
N TYR A 541 12.79 0.76 -1.56
CA TYR A 541 12.66 2.06 -2.24
C TYR A 541 11.73 3.06 -1.55
N ILE A 542 11.48 2.88 -0.25
CA ILE A 542 10.72 3.84 0.56
C ILE A 542 11.48 5.16 0.62
N PRO A 543 10.85 6.30 0.25
CA PRO A 543 11.51 7.60 0.23
C PRO A 543 11.98 8.07 1.60
N GLU A 544 13.07 8.83 1.62
CA GLU A 544 13.58 9.47 2.82
C GLU A 544 12.97 10.87 3.01
N TYR A 545 12.11 11.01 4.03
CA TYR A 545 11.45 12.27 4.37
C TYR A 545 11.92 12.85 5.71
N LYS A 546 12.80 12.14 6.44
CA LYS A 546 13.05 12.41 7.85
C LYS A 546 14.41 13.06 8.12
N ALA A 547 15.27 13.14 7.12
CA ALA A 547 16.56 13.82 7.27
C ALA A 547 17.05 14.36 5.93
N PHE A 548 17.07 15.66 5.79
CA PHE A 548 17.63 16.38 4.64
C PHE A 548 18.13 17.77 5.07
N LEU A 549 19.00 18.36 4.23
CA LEU A 549 19.65 19.61 4.58
C LEU A 549 18.90 20.82 4.04
N VAL A 550 18.82 21.86 4.87
CA VAL A 550 18.18 23.13 4.56
C VAL A 550 18.94 24.31 5.20
N ASN A 551 18.53 25.51 4.85
CA ASN A 551 18.84 26.73 5.56
C ASN A 551 17.54 27.48 5.92
N VAL A 552 17.59 28.41 6.87
CA VAL A 552 16.45 29.19 7.32
C VAL A 552 16.83 30.65 7.48
N GLU A 553 15.92 31.53 7.11
CA GLU A 553 16.03 32.97 7.31
C GLU A 553 14.65 33.57 7.58
N LYS A 554 14.63 34.79 8.13
CA LYS A 554 13.40 35.58 8.21
C LYS A 554 12.95 35.95 6.81
N ALA A 555 11.68 35.70 6.48
CA ALA A 555 11.12 36.11 5.20
C ALA A 555 11.16 37.63 5.05
N LYS A 556 11.53 38.09 3.86
CA LYS A 556 11.58 39.53 3.54
C LYS A 556 10.19 40.02 3.14
#